data_50c790d9f014be99458e3f6a8013114e
#
_entry.id   50c790d9f014be99458e3f6a8013114e
#
_cell.length_a   1.000
_cell.length_b   1.000
_cell.length_c   1.000
_cell.angle_alpha   90.00
_cell.angle_beta   90.00
_cell.angle_gamma   90.00
#
_symmetry.space_group_name_H-M   'P 1'
#
loop_
_entity.id
_entity.type
_entity.pdbx_description
1 polymer ?
#
loop_
_entity_poly.entity_id
_entity_poly.type
_entity_poly.pdbx_seq_one_letter_code
_entity_poly.pdbx_strand_id
1 'polypeptide(L)'
;MNKSDLFSTGKGSTKKTTKKYSEEQLRYRKLSRKKHLGYYLACHLHYRNEGSALRKSYRNTMYCASTLAPTERGLSARYCKNRWCPVCQSIRIATLINGYASQLNEMAEPYFVTLTGPTVPAGRLRKRIKEFGSTWRLITKTNYWGAHKPNGIRKAECTLRPDGQYHYHYHVIIDGREHAEWLISQWLERIKGSSIKAQDMRPVRPGEYLEIFKYFTKLISSDKSAGKERRYIDFERLNVVFETLKGTRVYQPFGSIKAVREEIDEDELIAGESSEEYMQLWRWMTDVGYVNEDGEILTGEYQLPQWVETLCGGLPEGQNSREK
;
A
#
# COMPACT_ATOMS: atom_id res chain seq x y z
N MET A 1 1.87 3.58 -20.10
CA MET A 1 1.80 2.22 -19.51
C MET A 1 0.97 2.30 -18.24
N ASN A 2 -0.22 1.71 -18.25
CA ASN A 2 -1.19 1.83 -17.16
C ASN A 2 -0.69 1.20 -15.87
N LYS A 3 -0.64 1.98 -14.78
CA LYS A 3 -0.18 1.57 -13.46
C LYS A 3 -1.13 0.61 -12.71
N SER A 4 -2.24 0.19 -13.33
CA SER A 4 -3.19 -0.78 -12.77
C SER A 4 -2.69 -2.22 -12.78
N ASP A 5 -1.60 -2.52 -13.49
CA ASP A 5 -1.15 -3.88 -13.77
C ASP A 5 -0.23 -4.50 -12.70
N LEU A 6 -0.02 -3.85 -11.56
CA LEU A 6 0.79 -4.41 -10.46
C LEU A 6 0.16 -5.69 -9.83
N PHE A 7 -1.09 -5.95 -10.15
CA PHE A 7 -1.82 -7.20 -9.80
C PHE A 7 -2.46 -7.87 -11.04
N SER A 8 -2.18 -7.41 -12.25
CA SER A 8 -2.59 -8.02 -13.50
C SER A 8 -1.49 -8.97 -14.00
N THR A 9 -1.86 -10.18 -14.23
CA THR A 9 -1.01 -11.27 -14.75
C THR A 9 -0.47 -10.92 -16.12
N GLY A 10 0.84 -11.15 -16.33
CA GLY A 10 1.49 -11.02 -17.64
C GLY A 10 0.72 -11.73 -18.75
N LYS A 11 0.52 -11.03 -19.86
CA LYS A 11 0.00 -11.58 -21.10
C LYS A 11 1.04 -12.54 -21.72
N GLY A 12 0.96 -13.81 -21.34
CA GLY A 12 1.52 -14.91 -22.10
C GLY A 12 0.39 -15.47 -22.99
N SER A 13 0.55 -15.33 -24.30
CA SER A 13 -0.36 -15.88 -25.30
C SER A 13 -0.31 -17.42 -25.28
N THR A 14 -1.21 -18.03 -24.54
CA THR A 14 -1.68 -19.39 -24.76
C THR A 14 -3.18 -19.38 -24.55
N LYS A 15 -3.97 -19.86 -25.51
CA LYS A 15 -5.41 -20.10 -25.39
C LYS A 15 -5.66 -21.02 -24.18
N LYS A 16 -5.79 -20.43 -22.98
CA LYS A 16 -6.29 -21.11 -21.78
C LYS A 16 -7.79 -20.90 -21.78
N THR A 17 -8.54 -21.98 -21.84
CA THR A 17 -9.94 -22.05 -21.43
C THR A 17 -10.09 -21.31 -20.11
N THR A 18 -10.69 -20.13 -20.14
CA THR A 18 -10.92 -19.30 -18.97
C THR A 18 -11.98 -20.00 -18.12
N LYS A 19 -11.57 -20.77 -17.09
CA LYS A 19 -12.47 -21.15 -16.00
C LYS A 19 -13.10 -19.85 -15.46
N LYS A 20 -14.40 -19.71 -15.59
CA LYS A 20 -15.14 -18.54 -15.11
C LYS A 20 -15.27 -18.69 -13.59
N TYR A 21 -14.43 -17.98 -12.82
CA TYR A 21 -14.52 -17.94 -11.37
C TYR A 21 -15.68 -17.05 -10.92
N SER A 22 -16.39 -17.42 -9.86
CA SER A 22 -17.33 -16.52 -9.20
C SER A 22 -16.59 -15.27 -8.64
N GLU A 23 -17.34 -14.19 -8.38
CA GLU A 23 -16.75 -12.98 -7.77
C GLU A 23 -16.10 -13.29 -6.42
N GLU A 24 -16.70 -14.16 -5.66
CA GLU A 24 -16.23 -14.61 -4.37
C GLU A 24 -14.93 -15.41 -4.48
N GLN A 25 -14.87 -16.39 -5.37
CA GLN A 25 -13.63 -17.12 -5.68
C GLN A 25 -12.51 -16.16 -6.11
N LEU A 26 -12.82 -15.11 -6.88
CA LEU A 26 -11.86 -14.07 -7.24
C LEU A 26 -11.37 -13.26 -6.03
N ARG A 27 -12.24 -12.98 -5.04
CA ARG A 27 -11.88 -12.32 -3.79
C ARG A 27 -10.92 -13.15 -2.96
N TYR A 28 -11.22 -14.45 -2.77
CA TYR A 28 -10.34 -15.38 -2.04
C TYR A 28 -9.00 -15.61 -2.74
N ARG A 29 -8.99 -15.69 -4.07
CA ARG A 29 -7.74 -15.75 -4.85
C ARG A 29 -6.90 -14.51 -4.68
N LYS A 30 -7.52 -13.32 -4.65
CA LYS A 30 -6.82 -12.06 -4.36
C LYS A 30 -6.27 -12.03 -2.93
N LEU A 31 -7.03 -12.51 -1.94
CA LEU A 31 -6.58 -12.64 -0.56
C LEU A 31 -5.38 -13.57 -0.45
N SER A 32 -5.47 -14.78 -1.00
CA SER A 32 -4.39 -15.77 -0.99
C SER A 32 -3.10 -15.22 -1.57
N ARG A 33 -3.17 -14.48 -2.70
CA ARG A 33 -2.01 -13.81 -3.30
C ARG A 33 -1.39 -12.75 -2.38
N LYS A 34 -2.23 -11.95 -1.71
CA LYS A 34 -1.77 -10.94 -0.75
C LYS A 34 -1.17 -11.56 0.49
N LYS A 35 -1.77 -12.64 0.99
CA LYS A 35 -1.25 -13.42 2.12
C LYS A 35 0.11 -14.00 1.77
N HIS A 36 0.26 -14.63 0.61
CA HIS A 36 1.51 -15.21 0.14
C HIS A 36 2.61 -14.13 0.05
N LEU A 37 2.35 -13.02 -0.66
CA LEU A 37 3.31 -11.90 -0.71
C LEU A 37 3.63 -11.37 0.69
N GLY A 38 2.63 -11.21 1.56
CA GLY A 38 2.80 -10.70 2.91
C GLY A 38 3.65 -11.62 3.79
N TYR A 39 3.49 -12.92 3.65
CA TYR A 39 4.29 -13.92 4.35
C TYR A 39 5.76 -13.86 3.93
N TYR A 40 6.06 -13.95 2.63
CA TYR A 40 7.42 -13.86 2.09
C TYR A 40 8.10 -12.54 2.48
N LEU A 41 7.40 -11.42 2.27
CA LEU A 41 7.91 -10.09 2.65
C LEU A 41 8.25 -10.03 4.14
N ALA A 42 7.36 -10.53 5.01
CA ALA A 42 7.55 -10.52 6.46
C ALA A 42 8.70 -11.41 6.90
N CYS A 43 8.85 -12.60 6.30
CA CYS A 43 9.97 -13.50 6.56
C CYS A 43 11.31 -12.82 6.24
N HIS A 44 11.47 -12.30 5.04
CA HIS A 44 12.71 -11.63 4.64
C HIS A 44 13.00 -10.40 5.49
N LEU A 45 12.01 -9.56 5.78
CA LEU A 45 12.19 -8.39 6.66
C LEU A 45 12.62 -8.80 8.07
N HIS A 46 12.04 -9.87 8.62
CA HIS A 46 12.35 -10.37 9.96
C HIS A 46 13.76 -10.92 10.05
N TYR A 47 14.18 -11.75 9.10
CA TYR A 47 15.47 -12.46 9.16
C TYR A 47 16.63 -11.59 8.67
N ARG A 48 16.42 -10.72 7.68
CA ARG A 48 17.49 -9.86 7.17
C ARG A 48 17.72 -8.60 7.99
N ASN A 49 16.77 -8.22 8.87
CA ASN A 49 16.85 -7.00 9.66
C ASN A 49 16.73 -7.32 11.17
N GLU A 50 17.65 -8.12 11.69
CA GLU A 50 17.63 -8.59 13.09
C GLU A 50 17.63 -7.46 14.12
N GLY A 51 18.35 -6.36 13.84
CA GLY A 51 18.39 -5.15 14.68
C GLY A 51 17.20 -4.21 14.51
N SER A 52 16.23 -4.53 13.64
CA SER A 52 15.10 -3.64 13.37
C SER A 52 14.18 -3.49 14.59
N ALA A 53 13.80 -2.23 14.88
CA ALA A 53 12.75 -1.91 15.86
C ALA A 53 11.36 -2.46 15.45
N LEU A 54 11.21 -2.95 14.22
CA LEU A 54 9.99 -3.54 13.67
C LEU A 54 10.03 -5.07 13.65
N ARG A 55 11.10 -5.72 14.13
CA ARG A 55 11.26 -7.18 14.04
C ARG A 55 10.06 -7.95 14.57
N LYS A 56 9.52 -7.56 15.75
CA LYS A 56 8.30 -8.15 16.32
C LYS A 56 7.08 -7.96 15.41
N SER A 57 6.95 -6.78 14.80
CA SER A 57 5.86 -6.47 13.87
C SER A 57 5.96 -7.31 12.59
N TYR A 58 7.16 -7.55 12.08
CA TYR A 58 7.39 -8.44 10.93
C TYR A 58 6.94 -9.87 11.27
N ARG A 59 7.38 -10.39 12.43
CA ARG A 59 6.92 -11.70 12.90
C ARG A 59 5.39 -11.78 12.98
N ASN A 60 4.73 -10.78 13.54
CA ASN A 60 3.26 -10.75 13.62
C ASN A 60 2.61 -10.74 12.23
N THR A 61 3.25 -10.12 11.23
CA THR A 61 2.74 -10.09 9.84
C THR A 61 2.78 -11.48 9.19
N MET A 62 3.71 -12.35 9.55
CA MET A 62 3.74 -13.74 9.05
C MET A 62 2.44 -14.47 9.38
N TYR A 63 1.86 -14.20 10.54
CA TYR A 63 0.62 -14.83 11.03
C TYR A 63 -0.66 -14.05 10.67
N CYS A 64 -0.54 -12.93 9.94
CA CYS A 64 -1.70 -12.14 9.53
C CYS A 64 -2.61 -12.96 8.61
N ALA A 65 -3.89 -13.06 8.97
CA ALA A 65 -4.88 -13.85 8.25
C ALA A 65 -4.42 -15.30 7.96
N SER A 66 -3.73 -15.94 8.91
CA SER A 66 -3.32 -17.35 8.75
C SER A 66 -4.46 -18.33 8.96
N THR A 67 -5.50 -17.91 9.66
CA THR A 67 -6.73 -18.68 9.86
C THR A 67 -7.91 -17.80 9.49
N LEU A 68 -8.80 -18.33 8.66
CA LEU A 68 -10.09 -17.72 8.37
C LEU A 68 -11.16 -18.49 9.14
N ALA A 69 -11.96 -17.75 9.90
CA ALA A 69 -13.05 -18.31 10.69
C ALA A 69 -14.40 -17.85 10.12
N PRO A 70 -15.40 -18.74 10.07
CA PRO A 70 -16.74 -18.39 9.65
C PRO A 70 -17.37 -17.40 10.63
N THR A 71 -18.16 -16.48 10.09
CA THR A 71 -19.02 -15.56 10.82
C THR A 71 -20.39 -15.53 10.14
N GLU A 72 -21.38 -14.94 10.78
CA GLU A 72 -22.71 -14.77 10.17
C GLU A 72 -22.70 -14.02 8.82
N ARG A 73 -21.63 -13.24 8.55
CA ARG A 73 -21.51 -12.39 7.36
C ARG A 73 -20.44 -12.86 6.36
N GLY A 74 -19.83 -14.02 6.59
CA GLY A 74 -18.73 -14.55 5.76
C GLY A 74 -17.51 -14.94 6.56
N LEU A 75 -16.31 -14.85 6.00
CA LEU A 75 -15.08 -15.22 6.67
C LEU A 75 -14.38 -14.00 7.29
N SER A 76 -13.92 -14.12 8.52
CA SER A 76 -13.09 -13.16 9.25
C SER A 76 -11.71 -13.76 9.58
N ALA A 77 -10.76 -12.93 10.00
CA ALA A 77 -9.41 -13.37 10.37
C ALA A 77 -8.78 -12.46 11.44
N ARG A 78 -7.75 -12.98 12.11
CA ARG A 78 -6.88 -12.12 12.93
C ARG A 78 -5.92 -11.33 12.05
N TYR A 79 -5.98 -10.01 12.13
CA TYR A 79 -5.15 -9.09 11.36
C TYR A 79 -3.99 -8.54 12.18
N CYS A 80 -2.80 -8.42 11.56
CA CYS A 80 -1.63 -7.83 12.22
C CYS A 80 -1.70 -6.30 12.33
N LYS A 81 -2.61 -5.67 11.62
CA LYS A 81 -2.85 -4.21 11.56
C LYS A 81 -1.61 -3.39 11.10
N ASN A 82 -0.55 -4.05 10.60
CA ASN A 82 0.65 -3.38 10.08
C ASN A 82 0.39 -2.74 8.72
N ARG A 83 0.92 -1.51 8.51
CA ARG A 83 0.73 -0.77 7.24
C ARG A 83 1.45 -1.40 6.05
N TRP A 84 2.55 -2.10 6.27
CA TRP A 84 3.29 -2.80 5.23
C TRP A 84 2.74 -4.18 4.87
N CYS A 85 1.82 -4.72 5.67
CA CYS A 85 1.18 -5.98 5.37
C CYS A 85 0.24 -5.83 4.17
N PRO A 86 0.41 -6.58 3.06
CA PRO A 86 -0.45 -6.45 1.88
C PRO A 86 -1.92 -6.77 2.14
N VAL A 87 -2.24 -7.68 3.08
CA VAL A 87 -3.61 -7.98 3.50
C VAL A 87 -4.22 -6.78 4.21
N CYS A 88 -3.60 -6.32 5.31
CA CYS A 88 -4.12 -5.19 6.08
C CYS A 88 -4.16 -3.89 5.27
N GLN A 89 -3.18 -3.66 4.41
CA GLN A 89 -3.16 -2.50 3.54
C GLN A 89 -4.34 -2.49 2.56
N SER A 90 -4.73 -3.67 2.04
CA SER A 90 -5.87 -3.74 1.12
C SER A 90 -7.21 -3.42 1.81
N ILE A 91 -7.37 -3.81 3.06
CA ILE A 91 -8.54 -3.48 3.88
C ILE A 91 -8.58 -1.96 4.10
N ARG A 92 -7.47 -1.37 4.58
CA ARG A 92 -7.39 0.10 4.76
C ARG A 92 -7.70 0.87 3.50
N ILE A 93 -7.15 0.44 2.36
CA ILE A 93 -7.40 1.11 1.07
C ILE A 93 -8.90 1.08 0.75
N ALA A 94 -9.58 -0.04 0.95
CA ALA A 94 -11.02 -0.14 0.73
C ALA A 94 -11.79 0.80 1.67
N THR A 95 -11.48 0.80 2.96
CA THR A 95 -12.07 1.71 3.94
C THR A 95 -11.87 3.18 3.59
N LEU A 96 -10.65 3.55 3.20
CA LEU A 96 -10.33 4.93 2.78
C LEU A 96 -11.07 5.33 1.52
N ILE A 97 -11.12 4.45 0.52
CA ILE A 97 -11.88 4.72 -0.72
C ILE A 97 -13.35 4.93 -0.39
N ASN A 98 -13.97 4.02 0.35
CA ASN A 98 -15.38 4.10 0.70
C ASN A 98 -15.69 5.37 1.52
N GLY A 99 -14.81 5.78 2.41
CA GLY A 99 -15.04 6.94 3.27
C GLY A 99 -14.73 8.29 2.61
N TYR A 100 -13.82 8.33 1.63
CA TYR A 100 -13.45 9.58 0.96
C TYR A 100 -14.09 9.78 -0.41
N ALA A 101 -14.58 8.71 -1.06
CA ALA A 101 -15.06 8.80 -2.44
C ALA A 101 -16.16 9.85 -2.63
N SER A 102 -17.19 9.86 -1.78
CA SER A 102 -18.27 10.86 -1.84
C SER A 102 -17.75 12.27 -1.65
N GLN A 103 -16.92 12.49 -0.63
CA GLN A 103 -16.38 13.80 -0.29
C GLN A 103 -15.48 14.38 -1.39
N LEU A 104 -14.69 13.51 -2.06
CA LEU A 104 -13.82 13.94 -3.15
C LEU A 104 -14.59 14.17 -4.47
N ASN A 105 -15.71 13.47 -4.67
CA ASN A 105 -16.59 13.68 -5.81
C ASN A 105 -17.39 15.00 -5.72
N GLU A 106 -17.54 15.56 -4.52
CA GLU A 106 -18.19 16.86 -4.29
C GLU A 106 -17.29 18.07 -4.59
N MET A 107 -16.00 17.85 -4.84
CA MET A 107 -15.08 18.92 -5.23
C MET A 107 -15.44 19.48 -6.60
N ALA A 108 -15.45 20.82 -6.70
CA ALA A 108 -15.86 21.52 -7.93
C ALA A 108 -14.79 21.43 -9.03
N GLU A 109 -13.52 21.56 -8.65
CA GLU A 109 -12.40 21.62 -9.59
C GLU A 109 -11.15 20.94 -9.00
N PRO A 110 -11.15 19.59 -8.79
CA PRO A 110 -10.07 18.91 -8.11
C PRO A 110 -8.80 18.81 -8.97
N TYR A 111 -7.66 19.16 -8.38
CA TYR A 111 -6.32 18.99 -8.94
C TYR A 111 -5.51 17.97 -8.17
N PHE A 112 -4.80 17.12 -8.91
CA PHE A 112 -3.78 16.24 -8.36
C PHE A 112 -2.43 16.94 -8.42
N VAL A 113 -1.85 17.17 -7.24
CA VAL A 113 -0.56 17.86 -7.09
C VAL A 113 0.45 16.88 -6.50
N THR A 114 1.66 16.86 -7.06
CA THR A 114 2.80 16.13 -6.48
C THR A 114 3.81 17.15 -5.96
N LEU A 115 4.07 17.14 -4.65
CA LEU A 115 5.04 18.02 -4.00
C LEU A 115 6.29 17.24 -3.63
N THR A 116 7.42 17.60 -4.23
CA THR A 116 8.69 16.90 -4.04
C THR A 116 9.80 17.82 -3.56
N GLY A 117 10.89 17.22 -3.15
CA GLY A 117 12.16 17.85 -2.89
C GLY A 117 13.31 16.92 -3.29
N PRO A 118 14.57 17.32 -3.11
CA PRO A 118 15.71 16.46 -3.40
C PRO A 118 15.63 15.12 -2.68
N THR A 119 16.10 14.06 -3.35
CA THR A 119 16.29 12.75 -2.73
C THR A 119 17.32 12.81 -1.60
N VAL A 120 17.26 11.85 -0.67
CA VAL A 120 18.14 11.83 0.49
C VAL A 120 18.63 10.43 0.80
N PRO A 121 19.84 10.27 1.38
CA PRO A 121 20.29 8.98 1.90
C PRO A 121 19.50 8.56 3.15
N ALA A 122 19.58 7.28 3.52
CA ALA A 122 18.87 6.68 4.66
C ALA A 122 18.97 7.51 5.95
N GLY A 123 20.18 7.91 6.34
CA GLY A 123 20.42 8.69 7.57
C GLY A 123 19.75 10.07 7.61
N ARG A 124 19.34 10.60 6.46
CA ARG A 124 18.63 11.90 6.35
C ARG A 124 17.13 11.77 6.13
N LEU A 125 16.60 10.56 5.89
CA LEU A 125 15.19 10.37 5.56
C LEU A 125 14.25 10.87 6.68
N ARG A 126 14.54 10.55 7.94
CA ARG A 126 13.75 11.02 9.09
C ARG A 126 13.72 12.56 9.20
N LYS A 127 14.86 13.21 8.94
CA LYS A 127 14.95 14.67 8.91
C LYS A 127 14.11 15.25 7.78
N ARG A 128 14.16 14.64 6.58
CA ARG A 128 13.36 15.04 5.40
C ARG A 128 11.84 14.93 5.68
N ILE A 129 11.40 13.86 6.32
CA ILE A 129 9.99 13.68 6.69
C ILE A 129 9.54 14.78 7.67
N LYS A 130 10.36 15.09 8.67
CA LYS A 130 10.08 16.18 9.63
C LYS A 130 10.03 17.53 8.94
N GLU A 131 10.95 17.82 8.04
CA GLU A 131 11.01 19.05 7.26
C GLU A 131 9.73 19.22 6.44
N PHE A 132 9.29 18.22 5.71
CA PHE A 132 8.05 18.27 4.93
C PHE A 132 6.83 18.48 5.81
N GLY A 133 6.76 17.77 6.94
CA GLY A 133 5.67 17.95 7.91
C GLY A 133 5.63 19.34 8.53
N SER A 134 6.79 19.95 8.79
CA SER A 134 6.90 21.33 9.31
C SER A 134 6.51 22.34 8.25
N THR A 135 7.00 22.17 7.02
CA THR A 135 6.65 23.02 5.87
C THR A 135 5.16 23.00 5.61
N TRP A 136 4.53 21.80 5.60
CA TRP A 136 3.08 21.68 5.44
C TRP A 136 2.33 22.46 6.52
N ARG A 137 2.74 22.33 7.78
CA ARG A 137 2.13 23.08 8.89
C ARG A 137 2.28 24.59 8.75
N LEU A 138 3.42 25.06 8.23
CA LEU A 138 3.62 26.50 7.99
C LEU A 138 2.71 26.99 6.87
N ILE A 139 2.60 26.24 5.76
CA ILE A 139 1.71 26.58 4.64
C ILE A 139 0.25 26.66 5.11
N THR A 140 -0.22 25.68 5.88
CA THR A 140 -1.61 25.65 6.39
C THR A 140 -1.93 26.68 7.46
N LYS A 141 -0.93 27.42 7.95
CA LYS A 141 -1.09 28.52 8.91
C LYS A 141 -0.99 29.91 8.28
N THR A 142 -0.80 30.02 6.98
CA THR A 142 -0.74 31.31 6.30
C THR A 142 -2.11 32.01 6.26
N ASN A 143 -2.10 33.33 6.13
CA ASN A 143 -3.33 34.12 5.97
C ASN A 143 -4.14 33.68 4.75
N TYR A 144 -3.45 33.37 3.63
CA TYR A 144 -4.11 32.86 2.43
C TYR A 144 -4.90 31.58 2.73
N TRP A 145 -4.26 30.59 3.37
CA TRP A 145 -4.92 29.32 3.72
C TRP A 145 -6.12 29.53 4.67
N GLY A 146 -5.97 30.42 5.65
CA GLY A 146 -7.03 30.77 6.59
C GLY A 146 -8.23 31.46 5.94
N ALA A 147 -7.98 32.33 4.95
CA ALA A 147 -9.02 33.07 4.23
C ALA A 147 -9.77 32.18 3.23
N HIS A 148 -9.06 31.37 2.45
CA HIS A 148 -9.64 30.57 1.34
C HIS A 148 -10.10 29.18 1.79
N LYS A 149 -9.56 28.63 2.88
CA LYS A 149 -9.90 27.30 3.45
C LYS A 149 -9.98 26.19 2.38
N PRO A 150 -8.93 25.98 1.57
CA PRO A 150 -9.00 24.99 0.51
C PRO A 150 -9.32 23.59 1.06
N ASN A 151 -10.09 22.82 0.30
CA ASN A 151 -10.49 21.45 0.64
C ASN A 151 -9.57 20.45 -0.02
N GLY A 152 -9.32 19.33 0.65
CA GLY A 152 -8.51 18.30 0.03
C GLY A 152 -8.00 17.22 0.94
N ILE A 153 -7.15 16.38 0.37
CA ILE A 153 -6.46 15.31 1.08
C ILE A 153 -5.00 15.22 0.63
N ARG A 154 -4.10 15.10 1.58
CA ARG A 154 -2.68 14.87 1.33
C ARG A 154 -2.30 13.45 1.71
N LYS A 155 -1.51 12.79 0.87
CA LYS A 155 -0.86 11.50 1.12
C LYS A 155 0.65 11.66 1.15
N ALA A 156 1.30 11.02 2.11
CA ALA A 156 2.75 10.88 2.16
C ALA A 156 3.18 9.57 1.49
N GLU A 157 4.22 9.64 0.65
CA GLU A 157 4.80 8.47 -0.02
C GLU A 157 6.33 8.54 0.00
N CYS A 158 6.98 7.38 0.13
CA CYS A 158 8.42 7.25 -0.01
C CYS A 158 8.75 6.17 -1.03
N THR A 159 9.49 6.51 -2.07
CA THR A 159 9.95 5.57 -3.09
C THR A 159 11.46 5.41 -3.07
N LEU A 160 11.92 4.20 -3.36
CA LEU A 160 13.33 3.87 -3.48
C LEU A 160 13.82 4.24 -4.88
N ARG A 161 14.97 4.91 -4.96
CA ARG A 161 15.63 5.26 -6.23
C ARG A 161 16.74 4.26 -6.54
N PRO A 162 17.05 3.99 -7.82
CA PRO A 162 18.14 3.08 -8.20
C PRO A 162 19.51 3.47 -7.63
N ASP A 163 19.75 4.76 -7.45
CA ASP A 163 20.98 5.34 -6.90
C ASP A 163 21.17 5.17 -5.38
N GLY A 164 20.32 4.38 -4.71
CA GLY A 164 20.37 4.18 -3.27
C GLY A 164 19.66 5.25 -2.45
N GLN A 165 19.18 6.32 -3.06
CA GLN A 165 18.49 7.41 -2.39
C GLN A 165 17.01 7.10 -2.14
N TYR A 166 16.42 7.86 -1.22
CA TYR A 166 15.00 7.81 -0.87
C TYR A 166 14.32 9.08 -1.37
N HIS A 167 13.22 8.90 -2.10
CA HIS A 167 12.42 10.00 -2.62
C HIS A 167 11.12 10.09 -1.83
N TYR A 168 11.10 10.98 -0.82
CA TYR A 168 9.92 11.28 -0.04
C TYR A 168 9.16 12.43 -0.69
N HIS A 169 7.85 12.28 -0.87
CA HIS A 169 7.00 13.25 -1.55
C HIS A 169 5.58 13.19 -1.02
N TYR A 170 4.82 14.24 -1.33
CA TYR A 170 3.39 14.29 -1.07
C TYR A 170 2.62 14.22 -2.39
N HIS A 171 1.54 13.45 -2.39
CA HIS A 171 0.45 13.57 -3.33
C HIS A 171 -0.68 14.30 -2.64
N VAL A 172 -1.25 15.29 -3.31
CA VAL A 172 -2.32 16.12 -2.77
C VAL A 172 -3.44 16.17 -3.80
N ILE A 173 -4.66 15.94 -3.37
CA ILE A 173 -5.85 16.35 -4.13
C ILE A 173 -6.34 17.62 -3.43
N ILE A 174 -6.46 18.69 -4.18
CA ILE A 174 -6.89 20.00 -3.70
C ILE A 174 -7.93 20.59 -4.65
N ASP A 175 -8.97 21.17 -4.12
CA ASP A 175 -10.02 21.81 -4.89
C ASP A 175 -9.59 23.22 -5.31
N GLY A 176 -9.75 23.55 -6.59
CA GLY A 176 -9.40 24.83 -7.19
C GLY A 176 -7.98 24.89 -7.76
N ARG A 177 -7.89 25.30 -9.05
CA ARG A 177 -6.61 25.49 -9.76
C ARG A 177 -5.71 26.50 -9.06
N GLU A 178 -6.26 27.65 -8.68
CA GLU A 178 -5.49 28.70 -8.01
C GLU A 178 -4.86 28.21 -6.70
N HIS A 179 -5.59 27.38 -5.94
CA HIS A 179 -5.09 26.80 -4.70
C HIS A 179 -3.95 25.81 -4.96
N ALA A 180 -4.03 25.04 -6.04
CA ALA A 180 -2.99 24.10 -6.46
C ALA A 180 -1.70 24.84 -6.88
N GLU A 181 -1.83 25.88 -7.71
CA GLU A 181 -0.71 26.73 -8.15
C GLU A 181 -0.06 27.46 -6.97
N TRP A 182 -0.87 28.05 -6.10
CA TRP A 182 -0.39 28.70 -4.87
C TRP A 182 0.32 27.71 -3.95
N LEU A 183 -0.22 26.51 -3.75
CA LEU A 183 0.39 25.47 -2.93
C LEU A 183 1.79 25.09 -3.44
N ILE A 184 1.95 24.93 -4.76
CA ILE A 184 3.25 24.67 -5.38
C ILE A 184 4.22 25.82 -5.16
N SER A 185 3.79 27.07 -5.34
CA SER A 185 4.65 28.23 -5.13
C SER A 185 5.17 28.30 -3.68
N GLN A 186 4.28 28.07 -2.72
CA GLN A 186 4.62 28.03 -1.30
C GLN A 186 5.56 26.88 -0.92
N TRP A 187 5.44 25.75 -1.62
CA TRP A 187 6.31 24.61 -1.46
C TRP A 187 7.72 24.90 -1.96
N LEU A 188 7.83 25.45 -3.17
CA LEU A 188 9.11 25.83 -3.79
C LEU A 188 9.88 26.86 -2.96
N GLU A 189 9.19 27.84 -2.37
CA GLU A 189 9.79 28.85 -1.52
C GLU A 189 10.42 28.25 -0.25
N ARG A 190 9.80 27.21 0.34
CA ARG A 190 10.18 26.68 1.65
C ARG A 190 11.05 25.45 1.61
N ILE A 191 10.95 24.60 0.57
CA ILE A 191 11.77 23.39 0.44
C ILE A 191 13.02 23.70 -0.39
N LYS A 192 14.12 23.91 0.28
CA LYS A 192 15.41 24.22 -0.36
C LYS A 192 15.82 23.12 -1.36
N GLY A 193 16.16 23.53 -2.57
CA GLY A 193 16.56 22.63 -3.66
C GLY A 193 15.38 21.96 -4.37
N SER A 194 14.16 22.32 -4.04
CA SER A 194 12.98 21.94 -4.82
C SER A 194 12.98 22.69 -6.15
N SER A 195 12.48 22.05 -7.21
CA SER A 195 12.42 22.62 -8.56
C SER A 195 11.00 22.52 -9.11
N ILE A 196 10.55 23.53 -9.84
CA ILE A 196 9.24 23.53 -10.50
C ILE A 196 9.10 22.33 -11.46
N LYS A 197 10.16 21.94 -12.15
CA LYS A 197 10.16 20.80 -13.07
C LYS A 197 9.95 19.45 -12.37
N ALA A 198 10.17 19.40 -11.07
CA ALA A 198 9.98 18.18 -10.26
C ALA A 198 8.58 18.12 -9.61
N GLN A 199 7.83 19.21 -9.65
CA GLN A 199 6.44 19.21 -9.21
C GLN A 199 5.54 18.76 -10.38
N ASP A 200 4.36 18.27 -10.04
CA ASP A 200 3.33 17.90 -11.01
C ASP A 200 2.00 18.48 -10.57
N MET A 201 1.21 18.98 -11.53
CA MET A 201 -0.12 19.47 -11.29
C MET A 201 -1.00 19.13 -12.51
N ARG A 202 -2.10 18.45 -12.26
CA ARG A 202 -3.05 18.09 -13.32
C ARG A 202 -4.47 18.03 -12.77
N PRO A 203 -5.50 18.35 -13.58
CA PRO A 203 -6.87 18.14 -13.18
C PRO A 203 -7.14 16.66 -12.93
N VAL A 204 -7.99 16.36 -11.94
CA VAL A 204 -8.42 15.00 -11.61
C VAL A 204 -9.66 14.66 -12.40
N ARG A 205 -9.62 13.62 -13.22
CA ARG A 205 -10.79 13.08 -13.90
C ARG A 205 -11.63 12.22 -12.96
N PRO A 206 -12.93 12.05 -13.20
CA PRO A 206 -13.77 11.16 -12.41
C PRO A 206 -13.14 9.77 -12.25
N GLY A 207 -13.03 9.31 -11.01
CA GLY A 207 -12.39 8.04 -10.65
C GLY A 207 -10.85 8.06 -10.52
N GLU A 208 -10.14 9.08 -11.01
CA GLU A 208 -8.68 9.17 -10.88
C GLU A 208 -8.23 9.50 -9.44
N TYR A 209 -9.10 10.05 -8.60
CA TYR A 209 -8.81 10.29 -7.18
C TYR A 209 -8.45 9.00 -6.43
N LEU A 210 -8.84 7.82 -6.93
CA LEU A 210 -8.46 6.53 -6.36
C LEU A 210 -6.93 6.30 -6.37
N GLU A 211 -6.21 6.99 -7.25
CA GLU A 211 -4.76 6.91 -7.33
C GLU A 211 -4.07 7.31 -6.02
N ILE A 212 -4.66 8.26 -5.27
CA ILE A 212 -4.09 8.71 -4.00
C ILE A 212 -4.10 7.60 -2.94
N PHE A 213 -5.04 6.64 -3.02
CA PHE A 213 -5.16 5.56 -2.04
C PHE A 213 -4.28 4.34 -2.34
N LYS A 214 -3.44 4.36 -3.37
CA LYS A 214 -2.44 3.31 -3.61
C LYS A 214 -1.43 3.22 -2.46
N TYR A 215 -0.64 2.18 -2.45
CA TYR A 215 0.36 1.93 -1.40
C TYR A 215 1.24 3.16 -1.13
N PHE A 216 1.60 3.39 0.14
CA PHE A 216 2.46 4.50 0.58
C PHE A 216 3.94 4.32 0.21
N THR A 217 4.31 3.15 -0.29
CA THR A 217 5.62 2.86 -0.90
C THR A 217 5.49 1.75 -1.92
N LYS A 218 6.35 1.76 -2.91
CA LYS A 218 6.46 0.64 -3.87
C LYS A 218 7.29 -0.47 -3.24
N LEU A 219 6.70 -1.64 -3.08
CA LEU A 219 7.40 -2.83 -2.59
C LEU A 219 8.42 -3.36 -3.61
N ILE A 220 8.11 -3.22 -4.89
CA ILE A 220 8.93 -3.74 -5.98
C ILE A 220 9.71 -2.59 -6.61
N SER A 221 11.02 -2.73 -6.60
CA SER A 221 11.96 -1.87 -7.33
C SER A 221 12.25 -2.44 -8.71
N SER A 222 12.64 -1.59 -9.66
CA SER A 222 13.12 -2.04 -10.97
C SER A 222 14.44 -1.38 -11.31
N ASP A 223 15.35 -2.16 -11.88
CA ASP A 223 16.62 -1.70 -12.43
C ASP A 223 16.62 -1.97 -13.94
N LYS A 224 17.01 -0.96 -14.71
CA LYS A 224 17.11 -1.01 -16.18
C LYS A 224 18.54 -0.83 -16.69
N SER A 225 19.54 -0.81 -15.81
CA SER A 225 20.91 -0.48 -16.13
C SER A 225 21.60 -1.47 -17.09
N ALA A 226 21.11 -2.73 -17.17
CA ALA A 226 21.70 -3.79 -17.98
C ALA A 226 20.91 -4.11 -19.26
N GLY A 227 20.11 -3.17 -19.79
CA GLY A 227 19.33 -3.38 -21.03
C GLY A 227 18.10 -4.29 -20.85
N LYS A 228 17.95 -4.97 -19.71
CA LYS A 228 16.76 -5.73 -19.31
C LYS A 228 16.21 -5.18 -18.00
N GLU A 229 14.90 -4.99 -17.91
CA GLU A 229 14.26 -4.59 -16.67
C GLU A 229 14.31 -5.75 -15.67
N ARG A 230 15.14 -5.60 -14.62
CA ARG A 230 15.16 -6.49 -13.47
C ARG A 230 14.27 -5.93 -12.37
N ARG A 231 13.30 -6.70 -11.92
CA ARG A 231 12.42 -6.38 -10.79
C ARG A 231 12.87 -7.14 -9.56
N TYR A 232 12.89 -6.48 -8.41
CA TYR A 232 13.34 -7.06 -7.13
C TYR A 232 12.69 -6.35 -5.95
N ILE A 233 12.80 -6.97 -4.77
CA ILE A 233 12.41 -6.36 -3.49
C ILE A 233 13.70 -6.11 -2.70
N ASP A 234 13.89 -4.84 -2.30
CA ASP A 234 15.01 -4.40 -1.48
C ASP A 234 14.57 -4.34 -0.01
N PHE A 235 14.75 -5.43 0.70
CA PHE A 235 14.24 -5.60 2.07
C PHE A 235 14.91 -4.68 3.07
N GLU A 236 16.20 -4.44 2.95
CA GLU A 236 16.97 -3.58 3.83
C GLU A 236 16.51 -2.12 3.70
N ARG A 237 16.35 -1.66 2.47
CA ARG A 237 15.88 -0.31 2.19
C ARG A 237 14.39 -0.13 2.52
N LEU A 238 13.57 -1.15 2.32
CA LEU A 238 12.16 -1.13 2.75
C LEU A 238 12.06 -1.06 4.27
N ASN A 239 12.92 -1.78 5.02
CA ASN A 239 12.97 -1.67 6.48
C ASN A 239 13.21 -0.22 6.93
N VAL A 240 14.16 0.49 6.30
CA VAL A 240 14.41 1.91 6.60
C VAL A 240 13.16 2.77 6.37
N VAL A 241 12.43 2.55 5.26
CA VAL A 241 11.17 3.25 4.99
C VAL A 241 10.13 2.97 6.07
N PHE A 242 9.93 1.69 6.42
CA PHE A 242 8.92 1.29 7.38
C PHE A 242 9.22 1.81 8.80
N GLU A 243 10.47 1.72 9.26
CA GLU A 243 10.88 2.28 10.56
C GLU A 243 10.72 3.82 10.59
N THR A 244 11.08 4.48 9.50
CA THR A 244 11.05 5.94 9.44
C THR A 244 9.62 6.47 9.38
N LEU A 245 8.73 5.78 8.67
CA LEU A 245 7.31 6.14 8.54
C LEU A 245 6.43 5.61 9.69
N LYS A 246 6.98 4.82 10.63
CA LYS A 246 6.23 4.38 11.81
C LYS A 246 5.73 5.60 12.59
N GLY A 247 4.42 5.61 12.91
CA GLY A 247 3.77 6.73 13.60
C GLY A 247 3.53 7.97 12.75
N THR A 248 3.97 8.00 11.48
CA THR A 248 3.69 9.12 10.58
C THR A 248 2.27 9.00 10.01
N ARG A 249 1.51 10.10 10.01
CA ARG A 249 0.21 10.16 9.35
C ARG A 249 0.41 10.14 7.83
N VAL A 250 -0.01 9.06 7.18
CA VAL A 250 0.11 8.88 5.73
C VAL A 250 -0.95 9.71 5.00
N TYR A 251 -2.20 9.63 5.43
CA TYR A 251 -3.30 10.40 4.86
C TYR A 251 -3.70 11.51 5.81
N GLN A 252 -3.88 12.71 5.29
CA GLN A 252 -4.30 13.86 6.06
C GLN A 252 -5.29 14.70 5.24
N PRO A 253 -6.59 14.63 5.56
CA PRO A 253 -7.58 15.53 4.98
C PRO A 253 -7.42 16.94 5.56
N PHE A 254 -7.92 17.93 4.82
CA PHE A 254 -7.95 19.32 5.22
C PHE A 254 -9.19 20.04 4.65
N GLY A 255 -9.47 21.21 5.17
CA GLY A 255 -10.69 21.97 4.82
C GLY A 255 -11.93 21.28 5.37
N SER A 256 -12.95 21.13 4.56
CA SER A 256 -14.21 20.49 4.92
C SER A 256 -14.18 18.96 4.86
N ILE A 257 -13.12 18.38 4.28
CA ILE A 257 -12.98 16.92 4.16
C ILE A 257 -12.82 16.29 5.54
N LYS A 258 -13.77 15.45 5.93
CA LYS A 258 -13.77 14.77 7.22
C LYS A 258 -12.80 13.59 7.20
N ALA A 259 -12.07 13.41 8.30
CA ALA A 259 -11.15 12.29 8.45
C ALA A 259 -11.89 10.96 8.48
N VAL A 260 -11.39 10.00 7.70
CA VAL A 260 -11.82 8.61 7.72
C VAL A 260 -10.91 7.82 8.66
N ARG A 261 -11.49 6.98 9.49
CA ARG A 261 -10.74 6.12 10.40
C ARG A 261 -10.03 5.02 9.61
N GLU A 262 -8.71 4.92 9.79
CA GLU A 262 -7.86 3.94 9.09
C GLU A 262 -7.71 2.61 9.86
N GLU A 263 -8.37 2.47 11.00
CA GLU A 263 -8.27 1.27 11.83
C GLU A 263 -9.00 0.10 11.18
N ILE A 264 -8.41 -1.08 11.33
CA ILE A 264 -9.00 -2.35 10.92
C ILE A 264 -9.70 -2.90 12.16
N ASP A 265 -11.01 -3.05 12.09
CA ASP A 265 -11.79 -3.64 13.16
C ASP A 265 -11.49 -5.15 13.28
N GLU A 266 -11.71 -5.72 14.46
CA GLU A 266 -11.44 -7.16 14.69
C GLU A 266 -12.41 -8.03 13.93
N ASP A 267 -13.63 -7.51 13.67
CA ASP A 267 -14.70 -8.17 12.93
C ASP A 267 -14.70 -7.84 11.44
N GLU A 268 -13.62 -7.21 10.92
CA GLU A 268 -13.51 -6.88 9.50
C GLU A 268 -13.60 -8.14 8.65
N LEU A 269 -14.57 -8.17 7.76
CA LEU A 269 -14.82 -9.31 6.89
C LEU A 269 -13.84 -9.33 5.71
N ILE A 270 -13.38 -10.52 5.38
CA ILE A 270 -12.54 -10.73 4.19
C ILE A 270 -13.38 -10.71 2.92
N ALA A 271 -14.61 -11.19 2.99
CA ALA A 271 -15.60 -11.15 1.93
C ALA A 271 -16.99 -11.64 2.40
N GLY A 272 -17.99 -11.18 1.82
CA GLY A 272 -19.39 -11.18 1.61
C GLY A 272 -20.22 -12.38 2.07
N GLU A 273 -21.27 -12.69 1.47
CA GLU A 273 -22.42 -13.50 1.91
C GLU A 273 -22.03 -14.91 2.39
N SER A 274 -22.64 -15.35 3.51
CA SER A 274 -22.47 -16.69 4.06
C SER A 274 -23.11 -17.74 3.13
N SER A 275 -22.31 -18.61 2.55
CA SER A 275 -22.77 -19.88 2.00
C SER A 275 -22.43 -21.03 2.97
N GLU A 276 -23.13 -22.14 2.90
CA GLU A 276 -22.85 -23.34 3.72
C GLU A 276 -21.39 -23.81 3.60
N GLU A 277 -20.76 -23.56 2.45
CA GLU A 277 -19.37 -23.88 2.14
C GLU A 277 -18.36 -23.11 3.04
N TYR A 278 -18.80 -22.01 3.68
CA TYR A 278 -17.93 -21.15 4.51
C TYR A 278 -18.18 -21.30 6.02
N MET A 279 -18.91 -22.29 6.44
CA MET A 279 -19.10 -22.62 7.86
C MET A 279 -17.88 -23.32 8.49
N GLN A 280 -16.80 -23.47 7.74
CA GLN A 280 -15.60 -24.20 8.13
C GLN A 280 -14.43 -23.27 8.40
N LEU A 281 -13.47 -23.76 9.21
CA LEU A 281 -12.18 -23.13 9.47
C LEU A 281 -11.20 -23.40 8.33
N TRP A 282 -10.55 -22.33 7.82
CA TRP A 282 -9.57 -22.43 6.75
C TRP A 282 -8.20 -21.99 7.27
N ARG A 283 -7.18 -22.82 7.13
CA ARG A 283 -5.80 -22.54 7.57
C ARG A 283 -4.90 -22.29 6.38
N TRP A 284 -4.05 -21.28 6.49
CA TRP A 284 -3.05 -21.00 5.48
C TRP A 284 -1.92 -22.02 5.51
N MET A 285 -1.65 -22.63 4.36
CA MET A 285 -0.48 -23.46 4.08
C MET A 285 0.35 -22.77 2.99
N THR A 286 1.65 -22.61 3.22
CA THR A 286 2.52 -21.78 2.37
C THR A 286 2.53 -22.21 0.91
N ASP A 287 2.51 -23.51 0.67
CA ASP A 287 2.62 -24.08 -0.70
C ASP A 287 1.27 -24.41 -1.36
N VAL A 288 0.16 -24.27 -0.62
CA VAL A 288 -1.15 -24.72 -1.08
C VAL A 288 -2.18 -23.59 -1.08
N GLY A 289 -2.12 -22.67 -0.11
CA GLY A 289 -3.16 -21.65 0.13
C GLY A 289 -3.98 -21.97 1.37
N TYR A 290 -5.25 -21.56 1.39
CA TYR A 290 -6.16 -21.86 2.50
C TYR A 290 -6.80 -23.24 2.32
N VAL A 291 -6.64 -24.08 3.34
CA VAL A 291 -7.12 -25.46 3.37
C VAL A 291 -7.99 -25.69 4.61
N ASN A 292 -9.09 -26.41 4.47
CA ASN A 292 -9.97 -26.83 5.57
C ASN A 292 -9.48 -28.15 6.22
N GLU A 293 -10.23 -28.67 7.17
CA GLU A 293 -9.91 -29.93 7.88
C GLU A 293 -10.01 -31.15 6.97
N ASP A 294 -10.81 -31.09 5.92
CA ASP A 294 -11.01 -32.16 4.96
C ASP A 294 -9.94 -32.14 3.83
N GLY A 295 -9.02 -31.17 3.85
CA GLY A 295 -7.98 -31.00 2.84
C GLY A 295 -8.43 -30.28 1.58
N GLU A 296 -9.62 -29.69 1.57
CA GLU A 296 -10.12 -28.91 0.44
C GLU A 296 -9.45 -27.53 0.40
N ILE A 297 -9.23 -27.01 -0.81
CA ILE A 297 -8.64 -25.70 -1.04
C ILE A 297 -9.76 -24.67 -1.27
N LEU A 298 -9.83 -23.61 -0.48
CA LEU A 298 -10.87 -22.55 -0.51
C LEU A 298 -11.15 -21.98 -1.91
N THR A 299 -10.18 -21.98 -2.78
CA THR A 299 -10.29 -21.46 -4.15
C THR A 299 -10.27 -22.55 -5.22
N GLY A 300 -10.45 -23.82 -4.84
CA GLY A 300 -10.16 -24.96 -5.69
C GLY A 300 -8.66 -25.01 -6.01
N GLU A 301 -8.27 -25.45 -7.20
CA GLU A 301 -6.87 -25.40 -7.62
C GLU A 301 -6.34 -23.97 -7.60
N TYR A 302 -5.46 -23.68 -6.66
CA TYR A 302 -4.78 -22.40 -6.56
C TYR A 302 -3.31 -22.55 -6.89
N GLN A 303 -2.86 -21.90 -7.94
CA GLN A 303 -1.44 -21.80 -8.26
C GLN A 303 -0.85 -20.62 -7.48
N LEU A 304 0.09 -20.89 -6.61
CA LEU A 304 0.88 -19.87 -5.92
C LEU A 304 1.57 -18.97 -6.94
N PRO A 305 1.68 -17.67 -6.67
CA PRO A 305 2.29 -16.75 -7.60
C PRO A 305 3.81 -16.92 -7.63
N GLN A 306 4.34 -17.71 -8.55
CA GLN A 306 5.80 -17.90 -8.75
C GLN A 306 6.59 -16.61 -8.82
N TRP A 307 5.95 -15.52 -9.26
CA TRP A 307 6.59 -14.20 -9.28
C TRP A 307 7.01 -13.70 -7.89
N VAL A 308 6.35 -14.13 -6.81
CA VAL A 308 6.75 -13.77 -5.44
C VAL A 308 8.10 -14.41 -5.11
N GLU A 309 8.26 -15.70 -5.38
CA GLU A 309 9.54 -16.41 -5.18
C GLU A 309 10.65 -15.80 -6.03
N THR A 310 10.36 -15.51 -7.31
CA THR A 310 11.33 -14.86 -8.20
C THR A 310 11.79 -13.50 -7.67
N LEU A 311 10.88 -12.70 -7.09
CA LEU A 311 11.20 -11.38 -6.55
C LEU A 311 11.88 -11.42 -5.19
N CYS A 312 11.52 -12.40 -4.35
CA CYS A 312 12.03 -12.53 -2.99
C CYS A 312 13.29 -13.41 -2.90
N GLY A 313 13.53 -14.27 -3.88
CA GLY A 313 14.64 -15.23 -3.86
C GLY A 313 14.40 -16.46 -2.97
N GLY A 314 13.15 -16.94 -2.89
CA GLY A 314 12.74 -18.05 -2.01
C GLY A 314 12.53 -17.59 -0.55
N LEU A 315 12.28 -18.52 0.37
CA LEU A 315 12.20 -18.24 1.80
C LEU A 315 13.60 -18.25 2.43
N PRO A 316 13.86 -17.42 3.45
CA PRO A 316 15.12 -17.45 4.20
C PRO A 316 15.37 -18.83 4.81
N GLU A 317 16.65 -19.25 4.84
CA GLU A 317 17.06 -20.49 5.50
C GLU A 317 16.62 -20.52 6.97
N GLY A 318 16.13 -21.66 7.42
CA GLY A 318 15.63 -21.87 8.80
C GLY A 318 14.11 -21.88 8.96
N GLN A 319 13.33 -21.55 7.92
CA GLN A 319 11.88 -21.70 7.96
C GLN A 319 11.35 -23.00 7.36
N ASN A 320 12.10 -23.66 6.48
CA ASN A 320 11.69 -24.92 5.85
C ASN A 320 11.62 -26.13 6.82
N SER A 321 11.91 -25.96 8.11
CA SER A 321 12.03 -27.06 9.07
C SER A 321 11.05 -27.03 10.25
N ARG A 322 10.04 -26.12 10.28
CA ARG A 322 9.14 -26.00 11.46
C ARG A 322 7.65 -26.09 11.18
N GLU A 323 7.24 -26.59 10.03
CA GLU A 323 5.85 -27.01 9.79
C GLU A 323 5.85 -28.51 9.44
N LYS A 324 6.14 -29.35 10.45
CA LYS A 324 5.77 -30.74 10.52
C LYS A 324 4.88 -30.97 11.73
#